data_439e57af1ded3f4d0d052d5095fa3f80
#
_entry.id   439e57af1ded3f4d0d052d5095fa3f80
#
_cell.length_a   1.000
_cell.length_b   1.000
_cell.length_c   1.000
_cell.angle_alpha   90.00
_cell.angle_beta   90.00
_cell.angle_gamma   90.00
#
_symmetry.space_group_name_H-M   'P 1'
#
loop_
_entity.id
_entity.type
_entity.pdbx_description
1 polymer ?
#
loop_
_entity_poly.entity_id
_entity_poly.type
_entity_poly.pdbx_seq_one_letter_code
_entity_poly.pdbx_strand_id
1 'polypeptide(L)'
;MLKMERHIDIDRFDYDLPDERIAKYPLEERSASKLLVYERGEISERRFRDIGDILPEGTLLVFNNTKVIRARIIMHKPSGARIEVFCLEPHDPADYERAFAVKGSCRWSCIVGNLKKWKEGPLVIDFEYEGRAERMLAWREGEGGREQIVRFEWTADLTFGQLLEHLGRIPIPPYLNLSLIHI
;
A
#
# COMPACT_ATOMS: atom_id res chain seq x y z
N MET A 1 6.37 17.94 34.38
CA MET A 1 5.91 18.76 33.26
C MET A 1 4.82 17.95 32.54
N LEU A 2 3.54 18.23 32.84
CA LEU A 2 2.39 17.51 32.30
C LEU A 2 2.29 17.83 30.81
N LYS A 3 2.42 16.79 29.94
CA LYS A 3 2.00 16.86 28.53
C LYS A 3 0.49 17.11 28.53
N MET A 4 0.06 18.31 28.26
CA MET A 4 -1.33 18.56 27.88
C MET A 4 -1.54 17.90 26.53
N GLU A 5 -2.23 16.76 26.48
CA GLU A 5 -2.78 16.23 25.25
C GLU A 5 -3.77 17.28 24.71
N ARG A 6 -3.39 17.95 23.63
CA ARG A 6 -4.30 18.83 22.91
C ARG A 6 -5.30 17.92 22.18
N HIS A 7 -6.49 17.81 22.74
CA HIS A 7 -7.59 17.16 22.03
C HIS A 7 -7.92 18.02 20.79
N ILE A 8 -7.61 17.48 19.62
CA ILE A 8 -7.94 18.09 18.33
C ILE A 8 -9.32 17.57 17.95
N ASP A 9 -10.29 18.47 17.88
CA ASP A 9 -11.62 18.18 17.40
C ASP A 9 -11.56 18.09 15.86
N ILE A 10 -11.60 16.87 15.34
CA ILE A 10 -11.44 16.60 13.90
C ILE A 10 -12.62 17.11 13.08
N ASP A 11 -13.83 17.15 13.66
CA ASP A 11 -15.04 17.60 12.97
C ASP A 11 -14.96 19.09 12.55
N ARG A 12 -14.10 19.87 13.22
CA ARG A 12 -13.83 21.27 12.85
C ARG A 12 -13.05 21.44 11.55
N PHE A 13 -12.46 20.36 11.05
CA PHE A 13 -11.70 20.32 9.79
C PHE A 13 -12.47 19.63 8.67
N ASP A 14 -13.71 19.22 8.94
CA ASP A 14 -14.57 18.65 7.91
C ASP A 14 -15.05 19.74 6.94
N TYR A 15 -15.05 19.43 5.66
CA TYR A 15 -15.50 20.30 4.59
C TYR A 15 -15.97 19.49 3.39
N ASP A 16 -16.83 20.06 2.57
CA ASP A 16 -17.28 19.44 1.33
C ASP A 16 -16.13 19.40 0.31
N LEU A 17 -15.68 18.19 -0.03
CA LEU A 17 -14.62 17.94 -1.03
C LEU A 17 -15.23 17.27 -2.26
N PRO A 18 -15.64 18.05 -3.29
CA PRO A 18 -16.17 17.49 -4.52
C PRO A 18 -15.15 16.61 -5.26
N ASP A 19 -15.64 15.55 -5.89
CA ASP A 19 -14.82 14.54 -6.58
C ASP A 19 -13.91 15.14 -7.65
N GLU A 20 -14.33 16.20 -8.32
CA GLU A 20 -13.56 16.92 -9.34
C GLU A 20 -12.35 17.69 -8.78
N ARG A 21 -12.32 17.92 -7.45
CA ARG A 21 -11.16 18.53 -6.77
C ARG A 21 -10.07 17.52 -6.42
N ILE A 22 -10.37 16.24 -6.54
CA ILE A 22 -9.42 15.16 -6.25
C ILE A 22 -8.69 14.81 -7.53
N ALA A 23 -7.38 15.07 -7.58
CA ALA A 23 -6.53 14.67 -8.70
C ALA A 23 -6.44 13.13 -8.76
N LYS A 24 -6.90 12.52 -9.84
CA LYS A 24 -6.91 11.06 -10.03
C LYS A 24 -5.59 10.54 -10.60
N TYR A 25 -4.86 11.38 -11.31
CA TYR A 25 -3.58 11.03 -11.94
C TYR A 25 -2.51 12.08 -11.60
N PRO A 26 -1.24 11.66 -11.46
CA PRO A 26 -0.14 12.61 -11.35
C PRO A 26 0.02 13.40 -12.65
N LEU A 27 0.62 14.58 -12.56
CA LEU A 27 1.07 15.30 -13.74
C LEU A 27 2.23 14.54 -14.41
N GLU A 28 2.35 14.66 -15.74
CA GLU A 28 3.47 14.11 -16.50
C GLU A 28 4.80 14.62 -15.93
N GLU A 29 4.90 15.93 -15.75
CA GLU A 29 6.00 16.55 -15.02
C GLU A 29 5.61 16.77 -13.56
N ARG A 30 6.12 15.92 -12.64
CA ARG A 30 5.78 15.96 -11.22
C ARG A 30 6.09 17.27 -10.52
N SER A 31 7.18 17.93 -10.94
CA SER A 31 7.62 19.23 -10.40
C SER A 31 6.68 20.39 -10.76
N ALA A 32 5.80 20.20 -11.74
CA ALA A 32 4.75 21.16 -12.11
C ALA A 32 3.53 21.12 -11.18
N SER A 33 3.50 20.23 -10.17
CA SER A 33 2.43 20.17 -9.17
C SER A 33 2.27 21.51 -8.44
N LYS A 34 1.04 21.82 -8.06
CA LYS A 34 0.74 23.00 -7.26
C LYS A 34 1.40 22.92 -5.89
N LEU A 35 1.92 24.02 -5.43
CA LEU A 35 2.49 24.23 -4.11
C LEU A 35 1.70 25.32 -3.39
N LEU A 36 1.05 24.96 -2.29
CA LEU A 36 0.42 25.93 -1.39
C LEU A 36 1.48 26.44 -0.41
N VAL A 37 1.69 27.75 -0.40
CA VAL A 37 2.62 28.42 0.50
C VAL A 37 1.83 29.25 1.50
N TYR A 38 2.11 29.02 2.79
CA TYR A 38 1.58 29.85 3.88
C TYR A 38 2.74 30.56 4.55
N GLU A 39 2.76 31.88 4.47
CA GLU A 39 3.79 32.70 5.10
C GLU A 39 3.16 33.91 5.80
N ARG A 40 3.44 34.08 7.10
CA ARG A 40 3.01 35.24 7.91
C ARG A 40 1.52 35.59 7.83
N GLY A 41 0.66 34.57 7.68
CA GLY A 41 -0.79 34.77 7.59
C GLY A 41 -1.33 34.88 6.17
N GLU A 42 -0.47 34.94 5.17
CA GLU A 42 -0.85 35.01 3.75
C GLU A 42 -0.72 33.63 3.08
N ILE A 43 -1.68 33.33 2.23
CA ILE A 43 -1.70 32.11 1.42
C ILE A 43 -1.44 32.47 -0.05
N SER A 44 -0.49 31.80 -0.65
CA SER A 44 -0.22 31.94 -2.08
C SER A 44 -0.04 30.60 -2.76
N GLU A 45 -0.27 30.55 -4.07
CA GLU A 45 -0.11 29.34 -4.89
C GLU A 45 1.13 29.50 -5.79
N ARG A 46 1.99 28.46 -5.80
CA ARG A 46 3.21 28.36 -6.61
C ARG A 46 3.25 27.00 -7.32
N ARG A 47 4.35 26.70 -8.00
CA ARG A 47 4.68 25.36 -8.49
C ARG A 47 5.75 24.74 -7.62
N PHE A 48 5.73 23.41 -7.48
CA PHE A 48 6.71 22.70 -6.62
C PHE A 48 8.16 22.96 -7.09
N ARG A 49 8.39 23.12 -8.40
CA ARG A 49 9.71 23.46 -8.95
C ARG A 49 10.28 24.80 -8.43
N ASP A 50 9.41 25.69 -7.96
CA ASP A 50 9.81 27.03 -7.46
C ASP A 50 10.21 26.96 -5.98
N ILE A 51 10.22 25.77 -5.35
CA ILE A 51 10.48 25.62 -3.91
C ILE A 51 11.85 26.15 -3.50
N GLY A 52 12.85 26.03 -4.38
CA GLY A 52 14.20 26.55 -4.15
C GLY A 52 14.26 28.06 -3.98
N ASP A 53 13.36 28.80 -4.64
CA ASP A 53 13.29 30.27 -4.56
C ASP A 53 12.54 30.74 -3.30
N ILE A 54 11.79 29.84 -2.65
CA ILE A 54 10.97 30.15 -1.46
C ILE A 54 11.75 29.86 -0.18
N LEU A 55 12.59 28.84 -0.19
CA LEU A 55 13.33 28.42 0.99
C LEU A 55 14.57 29.25 1.22
N PRO A 56 14.93 29.54 2.49
CA PRO A 56 16.17 30.23 2.81
C PRO A 56 17.39 29.48 2.28
N GLU A 57 18.45 30.24 1.93
CA GLU A 57 19.74 29.66 1.57
C GLU A 57 20.29 28.75 2.68
N GLY A 58 20.88 27.62 2.30
CA GLY A 58 21.41 26.63 3.24
C GLY A 58 20.35 25.71 3.87
N THR A 59 19.08 25.77 3.45
CA THR A 59 18.03 24.85 3.91
C THR A 59 18.35 23.41 3.53
N LEU A 60 18.35 22.49 4.51
CA LEU A 60 18.45 21.06 4.27
C LEU A 60 17.04 20.48 4.06
N LEU A 61 16.80 19.92 2.87
CA LEU A 61 15.57 19.19 2.57
C LEU A 61 15.75 17.68 2.77
N VAL A 62 14.89 17.08 3.57
CA VAL A 62 14.88 15.63 3.79
C VAL A 62 13.62 15.04 3.19
N PHE A 63 13.78 14.13 2.23
CA PHE A 63 12.68 13.46 1.53
C PHE A 63 12.64 11.97 1.85
N ASN A 64 11.44 11.40 1.79
CA ASN A 64 11.26 9.95 1.82
C ASN A 64 11.56 9.40 0.40
N ASN A 65 12.53 8.48 0.33
CA ASN A 65 12.92 7.78 -0.90
C ASN A 65 12.51 6.29 -0.88
N THR A 66 11.57 5.91 -0.03
CA THR A 66 11.09 4.53 0.03
C THR A 66 10.17 4.21 -1.14
N LYS A 67 10.35 3.02 -1.72
CA LYS A 67 9.45 2.49 -2.75
C LYS A 67 8.22 1.88 -2.10
N VAL A 68 7.04 2.26 -2.58
CA VAL A 68 5.80 1.60 -2.18
C VAL A 68 5.75 0.21 -2.79
N ILE A 69 5.66 -0.81 -1.94
CA ILE A 69 5.55 -2.20 -2.37
C ILE A 69 4.13 -2.53 -2.86
N ARG A 70 4.01 -3.51 -3.74
CA ARG A 70 2.73 -4.02 -4.24
C ARG A 70 2.10 -4.98 -3.24
N ALA A 71 1.85 -4.52 -2.02
CA ALA A 71 1.44 -5.33 -0.88
C ALA A 71 0.03 -5.92 -0.96
N ARG A 72 -0.75 -5.58 -1.98
CA ARG A 72 -2.15 -6.01 -2.17
C ARG A 72 -2.22 -7.14 -3.17
N ILE A 73 -2.61 -8.34 -2.72
CA ILE A 73 -2.72 -9.53 -3.54
C ILE A 73 -4.21 -9.89 -3.70
N ILE A 74 -4.64 -10.10 -4.95
CA ILE A 74 -6.00 -10.58 -5.25
C ILE A 74 -5.93 -12.06 -5.50
N MET A 75 -6.58 -12.83 -4.63
CA MET A 75 -6.61 -14.27 -4.67
C MET A 75 -8.05 -14.80 -4.79
N HIS A 76 -8.18 -16.05 -5.13
CA HIS A 76 -9.48 -16.67 -5.28
C HIS A 76 -9.59 -17.97 -4.45
N LYS A 77 -10.78 -18.25 -3.96
CA LYS A 77 -11.12 -19.57 -3.46
C LYS A 77 -11.32 -20.53 -4.65
N PRO A 78 -11.19 -21.84 -4.45
CA PRO A 78 -11.59 -22.82 -5.48
C PRO A 78 -13.02 -22.64 -5.97
N SER A 79 -13.91 -22.07 -5.16
CA SER A 79 -15.29 -21.72 -5.54
C SER A 79 -15.40 -20.44 -6.40
N GLY A 80 -14.29 -19.79 -6.76
CA GLY A 80 -14.26 -18.55 -7.54
C GLY A 80 -14.42 -17.26 -6.72
N ALA A 81 -14.68 -17.33 -5.42
CA ALA A 81 -14.86 -16.14 -4.60
C ALA A 81 -13.55 -15.33 -4.50
N ARG A 82 -13.61 -14.05 -4.88
CA ARG A 82 -12.49 -13.10 -4.83
C ARG A 82 -12.26 -12.62 -3.39
N ILE A 83 -11.03 -12.75 -2.95
CA ILE A 83 -10.53 -12.30 -1.64
C ILE A 83 -9.33 -11.38 -1.88
N GLU A 84 -9.26 -10.30 -1.13
CA GLU A 84 -8.10 -9.40 -1.16
C GLU A 84 -7.28 -9.60 0.11
N VAL A 85 -5.99 -9.84 -0.07
CA VAL A 85 -5.04 -9.98 1.03
C VAL A 85 -4.06 -8.82 0.96
N PHE A 86 -4.02 -8.02 2.01
CA PHE A 86 -3.13 -6.87 2.12
C PHE A 86 -2.07 -7.14 3.19
N CYS A 87 -0.82 -7.34 2.75
CA CYS A 87 0.33 -7.59 3.62
C CYS A 87 0.69 -6.30 4.37
N LEU A 88 0.72 -6.34 5.71
CA LEU A 88 1.08 -5.23 6.58
C LEU A 88 2.52 -5.37 7.08
N GLU A 89 2.77 -6.42 7.85
CA GLU A 89 4.04 -6.66 8.52
C GLU A 89 4.47 -8.11 8.36
N PRO A 90 5.77 -8.37 8.21
CA PRO A 90 6.29 -9.73 8.20
C PRO A 90 6.12 -10.37 9.58
N HIS A 91 5.69 -11.64 9.61
CA HIS A 91 5.51 -12.40 10.83
C HIS A 91 6.58 -13.47 11.00
N ASP A 92 6.90 -14.19 9.93
CA ASP A 92 7.95 -15.21 9.90
C ASP A 92 8.53 -15.34 8.49
N PRO A 93 9.81 -14.96 8.29
CA PRO A 93 10.69 -14.22 9.21
C PRO A 93 10.13 -12.84 9.57
N ALA A 94 10.37 -12.36 10.81
CA ALA A 94 9.87 -11.07 11.30
C ALA A 94 10.64 -9.85 10.78
N ASP A 95 11.80 -10.05 10.21
CA ASP A 95 12.63 -9.02 9.59
C ASP A 95 12.24 -8.78 8.14
N TYR A 96 12.05 -7.51 7.74
CA TYR A 96 11.60 -7.15 6.40
C TYR A 96 12.55 -7.61 5.29
N GLU A 97 13.85 -7.42 5.45
CA GLU A 97 14.83 -7.77 4.44
C GLU A 97 14.82 -9.28 4.21
N ARG A 98 14.83 -10.06 5.31
CA ARG A 98 14.73 -11.51 5.25
C ARG A 98 13.40 -11.98 4.67
N ALA A 99 12.29 -11.38 5.10
CA ALA A 99 10.96 -11.76 4.62
C ALA A 99 10.79 -11.54 3.11
N PHE A 100 11.36 -10.45 2.57
CA PHE A 100 11.35 -10.24 1.12
C PHE A 100 12.30 -11.15 0.35
N ALA A 101 13.39 -11.60 0.98
CA ALA A 101 14.38 -12.48 0.35
C ALA A 101 14.03 -13.98 0.41
N VAL A 102 13.04 -14.35 1.23
CA VAL A 102 12.66 -15.76 1.41
C VAL A 102 12.06 -16.34 0.12
N LYS A 103 12.30 -17.64 -0.13
CA LYS A 103 11.70 -18.41 -1.22
C LYS A 103 10.81 -19.52 -0.67
N GLY A 104 9.78 -19.85 -1.40
CA GLY A 104 8.89 -20.98 -1.18
C GLY A 104 7.79 -20.75 -0.16
N SER A 105 8.07 -20.17 1.01
CA SER A 105 7.02 -19.92 2.02
C SER A 105 7.41 -18.82 3.00
N CYS A 106 6.43 -18.03 3.43
CA CYS A 106 6.54 -17.04 4.51
C CYS A 106 5.20 -16.78 5.18
N ARG A 107 5.23 -16.05 6.31
CA ARG A 107 4.04 -15.61 7.06
C ARG A 107 4.02 -14.11 7.21
N TRP A 108 2.84 -13.53 7.04
CA TRP A 108 2.62 -12.09 7.18
C TRP A 108 1.38 -11.80 8.00
N SER A 109 1.40 -10.73 8.78
CA SER A 109 0.20 -10.09 9.30
C SER A 109 -0.48 -9.34 8.15
N CYS A 110 -1.75 -9.63 7.91
CA CYS A 110 -2.50 -9.13 6.76
C CYS A 110 -3.88 -8.61 7.17
N ILE A 111 -4.34 -7.56 6.48
CA ILE A 111 -5.78 -7.25 6.44
C ILE A 111 -6.39 -8.02 5.27
N VAL A 112 -7.54 -8.63 5.50
CA VAL A 112 -8.22 -9.44 4.50
C VAL A 112 -9.59 -8.85 4.16
N GLY A 113 -9.74 -8.42 2.91
CA GLY A 113 -11.01 -8.01 2.34
C GLY A 113 -11.91 -9.21 2.06
N ASN A 114 -13.23 -9.06 2.31
CA ASN A 114 -14.19 -10.16 2.20
C ASN A 114 -13.88 -11.38 3.09
N LEU A 115 -13.28 -11.16 4.26
CA LEU A 115 -12.87 -12.22 5.21
C LEU A 115 -14.01 -13.21 5.51
N LYS A 116 -15.26 -12.74 5.60
CA LYS A 116 -16.45 -13.59 5.84
C LYS A 116 -16.61 -14.71 4.80
N LYS A 117 -16.06 -14.53 3.59
CA LYS A 117 -16.06 -15.55 2.53
C LYS A 117 -14.91 -16.55 2.63
N TRP A 118 -13.87 -16.21 3.43
CA TRP A 118 -12.71 -17.08 3.62
C TRP A 118 -12.73 -17.74 5.01
N LYS A 119 -13.58 -18.73 5.19
CA LYS A 119 -13.70 -19.46 6.47
C LYS A 119 -12.63 -20.53 6.60
N GLU A 120 -12.35 -21.28 5.52
CA GLU A 120 -11.46 -22.43 5.50
C GLU A 120 -10.88 -22.66 4.10
N GLY A 121 -9.84 -23.48 4.06
CA GLY A 121 -9.12 -23.85 2.83
C GLY A 121 -8.20 -22.76 2.29
N PRO A 122 -7.38 -23.08 1.30
CA PRO A 122 -6.45 -22.13 0.70
C PRO A 122 -7.15 -21.17 -0.26
N LEU A 123 -6.56 -19.99 -0.39
CA LEU A 123 -6.73 -19.15 -1.56
C LEU A 123 -5.68 -19.53 -2.59
N VAL A 124 -5.98 -19.34 -3.87
CA VAL A 124 -5.14 -19.78 -4.97
C VAL A 124 -4.92 -18.64 -5.97
N ILE A 125 -3.70 -18.53 -6.48
CA ILE A 125 -3.37 -17.83 -7.72
C ILE A 125 -2.56 -18.79 -8.59
N ASP A 126 -3.04 -19.07 -9.79
CA ASP A 126 -2.28 -19.69 -10.86
C ASP A 126 -1.71 -18.58 -11.74
N PHE A 127 -0.43 -18.65 -12.10
CA PHE A 127 0.25 -17.66 -12.91
C PHE A 127 1.33 -18.33 -13.77
N GLU A 128 1.85 -17.59 -14.74
CA GLU A 128 2.95 -18.03 -15.57
C GLU A 128 4.23 -17.29 -15.19
N TYR A 129 5.33 -17.99 -15.04
CA TYR A 129 6.65 -17.43 -14.83
C TYR A 129 7.70 -18.20 -15.62
N GLU A 130 8.47 -17.50 -16.47
CA GLU A 130 9.49 -18.08 -17.35
C GLU A 130 8.96 -19.24 -18.22
N GLY A 131 7.73 -19.12 -18.73
CA GLY A 131 7.08 -20.13 -19.57
C GLY A 131 6.62 -21.38 -18.81
N ARG A 132 6.57 -21.36 -17.48
CA ARG A 132 6.08 -22.45 -16.63
C ARG A 132 4.82 -22.01 -15.91
N ALA A 133 3.89 -22.95 -15.76
CA ALA A 133 2.71 -22.76 -14.93
C ALA A 133 3.10 -22.91 -13.45
N GLU A 134 2.89 -21.85 -12.71
CA GLU A 134 3.24 -21.75 -11.29
C GLU A 134 1.99 -21.47 -10.46
N ARG A 135 2.10 -21.71 -9.15
CA ARG A 135 0.98 -21.53 -8.22
C ARG A 135 1.44 -20.89 -6.92
N MET A 136 0.62 -19.97 -6.42
CA MET A 136 0.70 -19.43 -5.07
C MET A 136 -0.54 -19.83 -4.28
N LEU A 137 -0.34 -20.28 -3.05
CA LEU A 137 -1.37 -20.59 -2.07
C LEU A 137 -1.27 -19.65 -0.89
N ALA A 138 -2.41 -19.32 -0.27
CA ALA A 138 -2.45 -18.63 1.00
C ALA A 138 -3.36 -19.35 1.98
N TRP A 139 -2.90 -19.51 3.21
CA TRP A 139 -3.59 -20.18 4.30
C TRP A 139 -3.76 -19.21 5.46
N ARG A 140 -4.93 -19.18 6.06
CA ARG A 140 -5.17 -18.45 7.29
C ARG A 140 -4.78 -19.33 8.48
N GLU A 141 -3.76 -18.89 9.25
CA GLU A 141 -3.22 -19.67 10.38
C GLU A 141 -3.55 -19.12 11.76
N GLY A 142 -4.09 -17.92 11.86
CA GLY A 142 -4.42 -17.34 13.16
C GLY A 142 -5.40 -16.19 13.06
N GLU A 143 -6.09 -15.92 14.17
CA GLU A 143 -6.95 -14.76 14.32
C GLU A 143 -6.30 -13.76 15.26
N GLY A 144 -6.00 -12.58 14.77
CA GLY A 144 -5.47 -11.43 15.51
C GLY A 144 -6.46 -10.27 15.47
N GLY A 145 -7.74 -10.51 15.79
CA GLY A 145 -8.74 -9.46 15.71
C GLY A 145 -8.97 -8.97 14.27
N ARG A 146 -8.58 -7.73 13.96
CA ARG A 146 -8.71 -7.15 12.62
C ARG A 146 -7.67 -7.69 11.64
N GLU A 147 -6.51 -8.11 12.14
CA GLU A 147 -5.41 -8.66 11.37
C GLU A 147 -5.44 -10.18 11.39
N GLN A 148 -4.99 -10.78 10.32
CA GLN A 148 -4.92 -12.23 10.16
C GLN A 148 -3.49 -12.63 9.86
N ILE A 149 -3.01 -13.70 10.49
CA ILE A 149 -1.74 -14.32 10.08
C ILE A 149 -2.01 -15.19 8.86
N VAL A 150 -1.36 -14.83 7.75
CA VAL A 150 -1.48 -15.53 6.48
C VAL A 150 -0.15 -16.15 6.13
N ARG A 151 -0.15 -17.47 5.93
CA ARG A 151 0.98 -18.21 5.39
C ARG A 151 0.83 -18.28 3.87
N PHE A 152 1.87 -17.84 3.17
CA PHE A 152 2.00 -17.95 1.73
C PHE A 152 2.94 -19.09 1.37
N GLU A 153 2.62 -19.83 0.31
CA GLU A 153 3.43 -20.88 -0.28
C GLU A 153 3.40 -20.74 -1.80
N TRP A 154 4.53 -20.90 -2.48
CA TRP A 154 4.59 -20.82 -3.93
C TRP A 154 5.63 -21.76 -4.52
N THR A 155 5.43 -22.13 -5.80
CA THR A 155 6.26 -23.10 -6.52
C THR A 155 7.37 -22.44 -7.34
N ALA A 156 7.18 -21.20 -7.79
CA ALA A 156 8.14 -20.47 -8.60
C ALA A 156 9.46 -20.20 -7.86
N ASP A 157 10.57 -20.20 -8.57
CA ASP A 157 11.88 -19.82 -8.03
C ASP A 157 12.02 -18.29 -7.90
N LEU A 158 11.11 -17.69 -7.16
CA LEU A 158 11.04 -16.26 -6.85
C LEU A 158 11.18 -16.04 -5.35
N THR A 159 11.81 -14.93 -4.97
CA THR A 159 11.70 -14.42 -3.61
C THR A 159 10.32 -13.83 -3.38
N PHE A 160 9.88 -13.69 -2.12
CA PHE A 160 8.57 -13.09 -1.82
C PHE A 160 8.46 -11.66 -2.37
N GLY A 161 9.54 -10.87 -2.28
CA GLY A 161 9.58 -9.53 -2.86
C GLY A 161 9.34 -9.54 -4.38
N GLN A 162 9.98 -10.42 -5.11
CA GLN A 162 9.78 -10.60 -6.55
C GLN A 162 8.36 -11.10 -6.88
N LEU A 163 7.83 -11.99 -6.05
CA LEU A 163 6.46 -12.49 -6.18
C LEU A 163 5.44 -11.36 -6.00
N LEU A 164 5.64 -10.48 -5.02
CA LEU A 164 4.80 -9.29 -4.83
C LEU A 164 4.88 -8.32 -6.02
N GLU A 165 6.06 -8.11 -6.59
CA GLU A 165 6.21 -7.29 -7.81
C GLU A 165 5.46 -7.89 -9.00
N HIS A 166 5.40 -9.21 -9.10
CA HIS A 166 4.76 -9.93 -10.19
C HIS A 166 3.24 -10.03 -10.03
N LEU A 167 2.74 -10.40 -8.86
CA LEU A 167 1.33 -10.68 -8.58
C LEU A 167 0.60 -9.57 -7.84
N GLY A 168 1.34 -8.77 -7.09
CA GLY A 168 0.80 -7.75 -6.22
C GLY A 168 0.35 -6.50 -6.98
N ARG A 169 -0.45 -5.70 -6.30
CA ARG A 169 -0.93 -4.39 -6.76
C ARG A 169 -0.61 -3.32 -5.74
N ILE A 170 -0.35 -2.11 -6.22
CA ILE A 170 -0.18 -0.95 -5.36
C ILE A 170 -1.52 -0.68 -4.67
N PRO A 171 -1.55 -0.55 -3.33
CA PRO A 171 -2.76 -0.17 -2.63
C PRO A 171 -3.14 1.27 -2.98
N ILE A 172 -4.32 1.44 -3.56
CA ILE A 172 -4.86 2.75 -3.92
C ILE A 172 -5.95 3.10 -2.90
N PRO A 173 -5.93 4.32 -2.35
CA PRO A 173 -6.98 4.77 -1.47
C PRO A 173 -8.37 4.71 -2.14
N PRO A 174 -9.41 4.23 -1.43
CA PRO A 174 -10.75 4.05 -2.02
C PRO A 174 -11.39 5.31 -2.59
N TYR A 175 -11.07 6.48 -2.00
CA TYR A 175 -11.63 7.76 -2.42
C TYR A 175 -11.18 8.22 -3.81
N LEU A 176 -10.11 7.63 -4.35
CA LEU A 176 -9.69 7.94 -5.72
C LEU A 176 -10.59 7.34 -6.79
N ASN A 177 -11.45 6.36 -6.42
CA ASN A 177 -12.35 5.66 -7.35
C ASN A 177 -11.66 5.16 -8.64
N LEU A 178 -10.34 4.92 -8.57
CA LEU A 178 -9.56 4.41 -9.70
C LEU A 178 -9.81 2.93 -9.87
N SER A 179 -10.21 2.53 -11.06
CA SER A 179 -10.20 1.12 -11.45
C SER A 179 -8.75 0.64 -11.50
N LEU A 180 -8.48 -0.51 -10.89
CA LEU A 180 -7.15 -1.14 -10.87
C LEU A 180 -6.60 -1.54 -12.26
N ILE A 181 -7.36 -1.26 -13.33
CA ILE A 181 -7.03 -1.62 -14.71
C ILE A 181 -6.12 -0.58 -15.38
N HIS A 182 -5.93 0.60 -14.76
CA HIS A 182 -5.27 1.75 -15.40
C HIS A 182 -4.00 2.24 -14.69
N ILE A 183 -3.36 1.38 -13.88
CA ILE A 183 -2.08 1.74 -13.24
C ILE A 183 -1.04 0.66 -13.50
#